data_fb61545c7b58458c4204d43777625ff8
#
_entry.id   fb61545c7b58458c4204d43777625ff8
#
_cell.length_a   1.000
_cell.length_b   1.000
_cell.length_c   1.000
_cell.angle_alpha   90.00
_cell.angle_beta   90.00
_cell.angle_gamma   90.00
#
_symmetry.space_group_name_H-M   'P 1'
#
loop_
_entity.id
_entity.type
_entity.pdbx_description
1 polymer ?
#
loop_
_entity_poly.entity_id
_entity_poly.type
_entity_poly.pdbx_seq_one_letter_code
_entity_poly.pdbx_strand_id
1 'polypeptide(L)'
;KRIKELQLIQGEKGKNFKTTIDQEVQKFASQLLDKKSGAVCVMDIYTGDIVTCVSSPTFDANKFVHGISNKDWQDLIKNPMKPLINKSLAGLYPPGSTIKPIVALSALENDVMSTKKIVQCTGSMELYGQTYHCWKDKGHGFMNMRSAIKQSCDIYFYETARRLGIDRLSITAKDFGLGKKVLENFVEEKAGIVPNTKWKKDNIGRGWVLGETLISGIGQGYFQSTPMQLCLMMAQLANGGHEI
;
A
#
# COMPACT_ATOMS: atom_id res chain seq x y z
N LYS A 1 -50.44 -17.48 3.48
CA LYS A 1 -51.02 -18.77 4.02
C LYS A 1 -49.84 -19.78 4.06
N ARG A 2 -49.43 -20.22 5.26
CA ARG A 2 -48.40 -21.27 5.45
C ARG A 2 -49.06 -22.59 5.05
N ILE A 3 -48.56 -23.27 4.03
CA ILE A 3 -49.22 -24.44 3.45
C ILE A 3 -48.74 -25.72 4.14
N LYS A 4 -47.45 -25.82 4.44
CA LYS A 4 -46.86 -26.97 5.17
C LYS A 4 -45.45 -26.65 5.62
N GLU A 5 -45.04 -27.11 6.84
CA GLU A 5 -43.65 -27.13 7.26
C GLU A 5 -43.11 -28.51 6.94
N LEU A 6 -42.12 -28.58 6.04
CA LEU A 6 -41.57 -29.84 5.55
C LEU A 6 -40.47 -30.35 6.46
N GLN A 7 -39.60 -29.47 6.94
CA GLN A 7 -38.48 -29.80 7.83
C GLN A 7 -37.93 -28.52 8.49
N LEU A 8 -37.61 -28.60 9.78
CA LEU A 8 -36.87 -27.58 10.51
C LEU A 8 -35.44 -28.09 10.72
N ILE A 9 -34.46 -27.53 10.02
CA ILE A 9 -33.04 -27.78 10.27
C ILE A 9 -32.58 -26.71 11.23
N GLN A 10 -32.20 -27.12 12.44
CA GLN A 10 -31.62 -26.18 13.40
C GLN A 10 -30.19 -25.81 12.97
N GLY A 11 -29.86 -24.51 13.06
CA GLY A 11 -28.52 -24.03 12.81
C GLY A 11 -27.53 -24.50 13.90
N GLU A 12 -26.32 -24.81 13.51
CA GLU A 12 -25.24 -25.09 14.43
C GLU A 12 -24.62 -23.79 14.97
N LYS A 13 -24.26 -23.77 16.24
CA LYS A 13 -23.57 -22.63 16.84
C LYS A 13 -22.18 -22.49 16.23
N GLY A 14 -21.84 -21.28 15.74
CA GLY A 14 -20.50 -20.97 15.25
C GLY A 14 -19.43 -21.14 16.33
N LYS A 15 -18.19 -21.37 15.91
CA LYS A 15 -17.03 -21.46 16.79
C LYS A 15 -16.60 -20.07 17.28
N ASN A 16 -16.03 -20.02 18.50
CA ASN A 16 -15.39 -18.80 18.99
C ASN A 16 -14.13 -18.51 18.17
N PHE A 17 -13.95 -17.26 17.82
CA PHE A 17 -12.77 -16.78 17.09
C PHE A 17 -12.08 -15.69 17.93
N LYS A 18 -10.76 -15.83 18.16
CA LYS A 18 -9.94 -14.85 18.84
C LYS A 18 -9.04 -14.16 17.82
N THR A 19 -9.08 -12.86 17.76
CA THR A 19 -8.20 -12.03 16.90
C THR A 19 -7.06 -11.45 17.72
N THR A 20 -6.05 -10.92 17.03
CA THR A 20 -4.93 -10.16 17.61
C THR A 20 -5.23 -8.67 17.76
N ILE A 21 -6.42 -8.23 17.30
CA ILE A 21 -6.84 -6.84 17.37
C ILE A 21 -6.94 -6.37 18.82
N ASP A 22 -6.21 -5.31 19.17
CA ASP A 22 -6.37 -4.58 20.40
C ASP A 22 -7.57 -3.63 20.29
N GLN A 23 -8.60 -3.88 21.09
CA GLN A 23 -9.86 -3.16 21.01
C GLN A 23 -9.70 -1.66 21.34
N GLU A 24 -8.85 -1.31 22.29
CA GLU A 24 -8.65 0.08 22.70
C GLU A 24 -7.89 0.87 21.61
N VAL A 25 -6.84 0.27 21.06
CA VAL A 25 -6.08 0.87 19.94
C VAL A 25 -6.96 1.01 18.70
N GLN A 26 -7.76 -0.02 18.37
CA GLN A 26 -8.71 0.00 17.27
C GLN A 26 -9.73 1.14 17.41
N LYS A 27 -10.33 1.28 18.59
CA LYS A 27 -11.28 2.32 18.91
C LYS A 27 -10.66 3.72 18.83
N PHE A 28 -9.47 3.88 19.40
CA PHE A 28 -8.74 5.15 19.36
C PHE A 28 -8.40 5.55 17.91
N ALA A 29 -7.85 4.64 17.11
CA ALA A 29 -7.56 4.89 15.70
C ALA A 29 -8.82 5.26 14.91
N SER A 30 -9.95 4.58 15.17
CA SER A 30 -11.24 4.89 14.55
C SER A 30 -11.72 6.30 14.91
N GLN A 31 -11.58 6.72 16.17
CA GLN A 31 -11.94 8.08 16.62
C GLN A 31 -11.08 9.16 15.95
N LEU A 32 -9.77 8.92 15.76
CA LEU A 32 -8.88 9.86 15.06
C LEU A 32 -9.25 10.05 13.58
N LEU A 33 -9.87 9.04 12.97
CA LEU A 33 -10.35 9.09 11.59
C LEU A 33 -11.80 9.57 11.47
N ASP A 34 -12.47 9.97 12.57
CA ASP A 34 -13.86 10.44 12.50
C ASP A 34 -14.01 11.54 11.43
N LYS A 35 -15.07 11.39 10.61
CA LYS A 35 -15.39 12.27 9.45
C LYS A 35 -14.32 12.37 8.37
N LYS A 36 -13.29 11.50 8.40
CA LYS A 36 -12.25 11.42 7.36
C LYS A 36 -12.37 10.11 6.58
N SER A 37 -11.98 10.13 5.31
CA SER A 37 -11.82 8.92 4.52
C SER A 37 -10.37 8.46 4.58
N GLY A 38 -10.12 7.26 5.11
CA GLY A 38 -8.76 6.75 5.26
C GLY A 38 -8.71 5.38 5.91
N ALA A 39 -7.49 4.93 6.21
CA ALA A 39 -7.21 3.66 6.88
C ALA A 39 -6.07 3.81 7.89
N VAL A 40 -6.09 2.99 8.94
CA VAL A 40 -4.98 2.80 9.88
C VAL A 40 -4.71 1.30 9.99
N CYS A 41 -3.46 0.90 9.77
CA CYS A 41 -2.98 -0.45 9.98
C CYS A 41 -1.80 -0.40 10.95
N VAL A 42 -1.84 -1.23 11.98
CA VAL A 42 -0.75 -1.41 12.96
C VAL A 42 -0.44 -2.90 13.07
N MET A 43 0.82 -3.24 12.95
CA MET A 43 1.31 -4.61 12.95
C MET A 43 2.48 -4.73 13.92
N ASP A 44 2.55 -5.81 14.67
CA ASP A 44 3.74 -6.18 15.44
C ASP A 44 4.85 -6.60 14.48
N ILE A 45 6.02 -5.99 14.61
CA ILE A 45 7.12 -6.18 13.66
C ILE A 45 7.83 -7.53 13.80
N TYR A 46 7.59 -8.27 14.89
CA TYR A 46 8.23 -9.56 15.16
C TYR A 46 7.30 -10.74 14.90
N THR A 47 6.01 -10.58 15.20
CA THR A 47 5.03 -11.68 15.09
C THR A 47 4.15 -11.58 13.85
N GLY A 48 4.05 -10.39 13.23
CA GLY A 48 3.11 -10.12 12.16
C GLY A 48 1.66 -9.94 12.64
N ASP A 49 1.42 -9.99 13.97
CA ASP A 49 0.09 -9.80 14.53
C ASP A 49 -0.48 -8.43 14.16
N ILE A 50 -1.68 -8.42 13.62
CA ILE A 50 -2.40 -7.20 13.31
C ILE A 50 -3.05 -6.67 14.60
N VAL A 51 -2.46 -5.60 15.14
CA VAL A 51 -2.96 -4.94 16.36
C VAL A 51 -4.14 -4.03 16.06
N THR A 52 -4.16 -3.41 14.88
CA THR A 52 -5.22 -2.49 14.45
C THR A 52 -5.38 -2.52 12.95
N CYS A 53 -6.64 -2.57 12.49
CA CYS A 53 -7.00 -2.49 11.07
C CYS A 53 -8.31 -1.70 10.93
N VAL A 54 -8.19 -0.38 10.70
CA VAL A 54 -9.33 0.54 10.61
C VAL A 54 -9.51 1.03 9.19
N SER A 55 -10.77 1.01 8.73
CA SER A 55 -11.21 1.67 7.49
C SER A 55 -12.30 2.69 7.83
N SER A 56 -12.13 3.94 7.46
CA SER A 56 -13.07 5.02 7.74
C SER A 56 -13.55 5.72 6.46
N PRO A 57 -14.83 6.16 6.37
CA PRO A 57 -15.90 5.75 7.26
C PRO A 57 -16.21 4.25 7.12
N THR A 58 -16.80 3.69 8.15
CA THR A 58 -17.32 2.32 8.15
C THR A 58 -18.85 2.35 8.19
N PHE A 59 -19.46 1.17 8.28
CA PHE A 59 -20.91 1.02 8.39
C PHE A 59 -21.26 0.10 9.57
N ASP A 60 -22.49 0.23 10.08
CA ASP A 60 -23.00 -0.68 11.11
C ASP A 60 -23.41 -2.01 10.48
N ALA A 61 -22.60 -3.06 10.72
CA ALA A 61 -22.87 -4.39 10.21
C ALA A 61 -24.16 -5.01 10.76
N ASN A 62 -24.63 -4.56 11.94
CA ASN A 62 -25.87 -5.08 12.53
C ASN A 62 -27.10 -4.74 11.67
N LYS A 63 -27.07 -3.66 10.90
CA LYS A 63 -28.14 -3.31 9.97
C LYS A 63 -28.39 -4.37 8.89
N PHE A 64 -27.44 -5.27 8.67
CA PHE A 64 -27.53 -6.33 7.65
C PHE A 64 -28.10 -7.65 8.20
N VAL A 65 -28.12 -7.83 9.53
CA VAL A 65 -28.54 -9.10 10.17
C VAL A 65 -29.98 -9.51 9.82
N HIS A 66 -30.89 -8.55 9.77
CA HIS A 66 -32.30 -8.78 9.44
C HIS A 66 -32.75 -8.13 8.13
N GLY A 67 -31.79 -7.76 7.29
CA GLY A 67 -31.99 -6.99 6.08
C GLY A 67 -31.85 -5.48 6.32
N ILE A 68 -31.22 -4.80 5.36
CA ILE A 68 -31.02 -3.34 5.39
C ILE A 68 -32.19 -2.63 4.72
N SER A 69 -32.60 -1.47 5.23
CA SER A 69 -33.61 -0.64 4.58
C SER A 69 -33.11 -0.08 3.23
N ASN A 70 -34.01 0.12 2.26
CA ASN A 70 -33.64 0.75 0.99
C ASN A 70 -33.02 2.12 1.18
N LYS A 71 -33.45 2.90 2.17
CA LYS A 71 -32.87 4.21 2.49
C LYS A 71 -31.43 4.07 2.95
N ASP A 72 -31.18 3.26 3.99
CA ASP A 72 -29.82 3.07 4.51
C ASP A 72 -28.88 2.52 3.43
N TRP A 73 -29.36 1.59 2.60
CA TRP A 73 -28.59 1.07 1.48
C TRP A 73 -28.20 2.15 0.47
N GLN A 74 -29.17 3.00 0.05
CA GLN A 74 -28.89 4.11 -0.85
C GLN A 74 -27.91 5.11 -0.25
N ASP A 75 -28.02 5.40 1.04
CA ASP A 75 -27.11 6.29 1.75
C ASP A 75 -25.67 5.74 1.75
N LEU A 76 -25.49 4.42 1.93
CA LEU A 76 -24.17 3.78 1.89
C LEU A 76 -23.56 3.78 0.49
N ILE A 77 -24.30 3.39 -0.55
CA ILE A 77 -23.76 3.27 -1.91
C ILE A 77 -23.49 4.63 -2.57
N LYS A 78 -24.28 5.67 -2.21
CA LYS A 78 -24.11 7.03 -2.74
C LYS A 78 -23.11 7.86 -1.96
N ASN A 79 -22.64 7.39 -0.81
CA ASN A 79 -21.68 8.11 0.01
C ASN A 79 -20.35 8.28 -0.73
N PRO A 80 -19.88 9.52 -1.00
CA PRO A 80 -18.64 9.76 -1.74
C PRO A 80 -17.39 9.22 -1.03
N MET A 81 -17.45 9.05 0.30
CA MET A 81 -16.37 8.48 1.10
C MET A 81 -16.34 6.94 1.09
N LYS A 82 -17.28 6.28 0.38
CA LYS A 82 -17.31 4.84 0.12
C LYS A 82 -17.15 3.97 1.38
N PRO A 83 -18.12 4.01 2.33
CA PRO A 83 -18.03 3.26 3.59
C PRO A 83 -18.01 1.74 3.41
N LEU A 84 -18.55 1.21 2.32
CA LEU A 84 -18.57 -0.23 2.02
C LEU A 84 -17.22 -0.79 1.55
N ILE A 85 -16.26 0.08 1.22
CA ILE A 85 -14.92 -0.35 0.83
C ILE A 85 -14.04 -0.42 2.07
N ASN A 86 -13.52 -1.60 2.37
CA ASN A 86 -12.44 -1.76 3.35
C ASN A 86 -11.14 -1.17 2.77
N LYS A 87 -10.86 0.08 3.09
CA LYS A 87 -9.72 0.81 2.54
C LYS A 87 -8.38 0.24 2.97
N SER A 88 -8.32 -0.43 4.13
CA SER A 88 -7.10 -1.08 4.62
C SER A 88 -6.65 -2.20 3.70
N LEU A 89 -7.59 -2.99 3.16
CA LEU A 89 -7.34 -4.21 2.40
C LEU A 89 -7.64 -4.07 0.91
N ALA A 90 -8.60 -3.20 0.53
CA ALA A 90 -9.08 -3.07 -0.84
C ALA A 90 -8.83 -1.68 -1.46
N GLY A 91 -8.41 -0.70 -0.67
CA GLY A 91 -8.01 0.61 -1.18
C GLY A 91 -6.66 0.51 -1.89
N LEU A 92 -6.61 0.89 -3.16
CA LEU A 92 -5.39 0.89 -3.97
C LEU A 92 -4.89 2.32 -4.15
N TYR A 93 -3.67 2.57 -3.67
CA TYR A 93 -3.04 3.88 -3.70
C TYR A 93 -1.60 3.78 -4.20
N PRO A 94 -1.09 4.79 -4.91
CA PRO A 94 0.34 4.89 -5.15
C PRO A 94 1.10 4.95 -3.81
N PRO A 95 2.12 4.11 -3.58
CA PRO A 95 2.87 4.13 -2.32
C PRO A 95 3.60 5.46 -2.09
N GLY A 96 3.91 6.20 -3.15
CA GLY A 96 4.64 7.45 -3.06
C GLY A 96 6.00 7.25 -2.39
N SER A 97 6.46 8.25 -1.68
CA SER A 97 7.79 8.25 -1.04
C SER A 97 8.00 7.16 0.01
N THR A 98 6.97 6.46 0.44
CA THR A 98 7.11 5.33 1.38
C THR A 98 7.89 4.16 0.78
N ILE A 99 7.96 4.06 -0.56
CA ILE A 99 8.75 3.01 -1.24
C ILE A 99 10.25 3.32 -1.30
N LYS A 100 10.68 4.55 -1.06
CA LYS A 100 12.09 4.96 -1.21
C LYS A 100 13.08 4.12 -0.41
N PRO A 101 12.82 3.66 0.81
CA PRO A 101 13.68 2.70 1.50
C PRO A 101 13.86 1.40 0.72
N ILE A 102 12.82 0.87 0.08
CA ILE A 102 12.90 -0.34 -0.78
C ILE A 102 13.76 -0.09 -2.02
N VAL A 103 13.59 1.08 -2.65
CA VAL A 103 14.44 1.48 -3.80
C VAL A 103 15.91 1.59 -3.39
N ALA A 104 16.18 2.15 -2.20
CA ALA A 104 17.53 2.25 -1.66
C ALA A 104 18.12 0.87 -1.36
N LEU A 105 17.36 -0.02 -0.70
CA LEU A 105 17.77 -1.38 -0.39
C LEU A 105 18.08 -2.16 -1.67
N SER A 106 17.15 -2.16 -2.63
CA SER A 106 17.36 -2.83 -3.92
C SER A 106 18.59 -2.33 -4.66
N ALA A 107 18.87 -1.01 -4.59
CA ALA A 107 20.04 -0.42 -5.22
C ALA A 107 21.36 -0.81 -4.53
N LEU A 108 21.34 -1.03 -3.21
CA LEU A 108 22.47 -1.55 -2.45
C LEU A 108 22.73 -3.02 -2.75
N GLU A 109 21.68 -3.86 -2.74
CA GLU A 109 21.78 -5.30 -3.02
C GLU A 109 22.29 -5.60 -4.44
N ASN A 110 22.02 -4.71 -5.39
CA ASN A 110 22.47 -4.85 -6.77
C ASN A 110 23.75 -4.05 -7.08
N ASP A 111 24.42 -3.49 -6.10
CA ASP A 111 25.67 -2.73 -6.22
C ASP A 111 25.61 -1.55 -7.21
N VAL A 112 24.42 -1.01 -7.49
CA VAL A 112 24.25 0.13 -8.42
C VAL A 112 24.37 1.48 -7.75
N MET A 113 24.23 1.53 -6.43
CA MET A 113 24.43 2.71 -5.60
C MET A 113 25.09 2.32 -4.28
N SER A 114 25.89 3.21 -3.71
CA SER A 114 26.41 3.05 -2.33
C SER A 114 25.80 4.11 -1.40
N THR A 115 25.85 3.86 -0.10
CA THR A 115 25.36 4.82 0.92
C THR A 115 26.08 6.17 0.85
N LYS A 116 27.34 6.18 0.36
CA LYS A 116 28.18 7.38 0.22
C LYS A 116 28.02 8.09 -1.11
N LYS A 117 27.37 7.48 -2.11
CA LYS A 117 27.18 8.10 -3.42
C LYS A 117 26.44 9.43 -3.30
N ILE A 118 27.05 10.49 -3.85
CA ILE A 118 26.44 11.82 -3.86
C ILE A 118 25.73 12.04 -5.19
N VAL A 119 24.53 12.59 -5.11
CA VAL A 119 23.72 13.11 -6.25
C VAL A 119 23.39 14.57 -5.93
N GLN A 120 23.60 15.45 -6.88
CA GLN A 120 23.22 16.86 -6.77
C GLN A 120 21.74 17.01 -7.16
N CYS A 121 20.95 17.58 -6.27
CA CYS A 121 19.56 17.93 -6.50
C CYS A 121 19.44 19.45 -6.68
N THR A 122 19.16 19.88 -7.89
CA THR A 122 18.94 21.29 -8.27
C THR A 122 17.47 21.67 -8.34
N GLY A 123 16.55 20.75 -7.95
CA GLY A 123 15.10 20.94 -8.03
C GLY A 123 14.47 20.23 -9.23
N SER A 124 15.22 19.94 -10.28
CA SER A 124 14.75 19.19 -11.44
C SER A 124 15.85 18.36 -12.07
N MET A 125 15.45 17.42 -12.92
CA MET A 125 16.30 16.56 -13.72
C MET A 125 15.66 16.41 -15.10
N GLU A 126 16.46 16.57 -16.15
CA GLU A 126 16.00 16.35 -17.51
C GLU A 126 16.41 14.97 -18.03
N LEU A 127 15.50 14.31 -18.73
CA LEU A 127 15.76 13.06 -19.40
C LEU A 127 14.92 12.96 -20.69
N TYR A 128 15.59 12.81 -21.82
CA TYR A 128 14.96 12.70 -23.16
C TYR A 128 13.93 13.80 -23.45
N GLY A 129 14.25 15.05 -23.09
CA GLY A 129 13.39 16.20 -23.33
C GLY A 129 12.20 16.32 -22.37
N GLN A 130 12.15 15.49 -21.33
CA GLN A 130 11.16 15.60 -20.26
C GLN A 130 11.82 16.03 -18.96
N THR A 131 11.17 16.94 -18.24
CA THR A 131 11.63 17.45 -16.94
C THR A 131 10.92 16.72 -15.81
N TYR A 132 11.71 16.18 -14.89
CA TYR A 132 11.24 15.51 -13.66
C TYR A 132 11.56 16.42 -12.47
N HIS A 133 10.55 16.82 -11.72
CA HIS A 133 10.70 17.77 -10.63
C HIS A 133 10.90 17.06 -9.29
N CYS A 134 11.70 17.69 -8.42
CA CYS A 134 11.70 17.38 -7.00
C CYS A 134 10.59 18.19 -6.32
N TRP A 135 10.06 17.69 -5.21
CA TRP A 135 9.09 18.45 -4.42
C TRP A 135 9.66 19.77 -3.88
N LYS A 136 10.98 19.86 -3.75
CA LYS A 136 11.69 21.08 -3.35
C LYS A 136 12.23 21.82 -4.59
N ASP A 137 11.55 22.86 -5.04
CA ASP A 137 11.83 23.56 -6.29
C ASP A 137 13.26 24.07 -6.41
N LYS A 138 13.85 24.58 -5.32
CA LYS A 138 15.25 25.08 -5.27
C LYS A 138 16.28 23.95 -5.10
N GLY A 139 15.82 22.70 -5.08
CA GLY A 139 16.65 21.53 -4.84
C GLY A 139 17.12 21.36 -3.39
N HIS A 140 17.74 20.20 -3.14
CA HIS A 140 18.28 19.82 -1.83
C HIS A 140 19.79 20.00 -1.74
N GLY A 141 20.46 20.37 -2.86
CA GLY A 141 21.92 20.36 -2.93
C GLY A 141 22.51 18.96 -3.04
N PHE A 142 23.64 18.73 -2.45
CA PHE A 142 24.35 17.44 -2.48
C PHE A 142 23.74 16.45 -1.49
N MET A 143 23.18 15.35 -2.00
CA MET A 143 22.50 14.31 -1.23
C MET A 143 23.24 12.98 -1.30
N ASN A 144 23.53 12.36 -0.16
CA ASN A 144 23.83 10.95 -0.06
C ASN A 144 22.54 10.16 0.26
N MET A 145 22.58 8.83 0.27
CA MET A 145 21.41 7.98 0.48
C MET A 145 20.65 8.31 1.77
N ARG A 146 21.36 8.46 2.90
CA ARG A 146 20.76 8.78 4.19
C ARG A 146 20.01 10.13 4.16
N SER A 147 20.67 11.17 3.65
CA SER A 147 20.04 12.50 3.56
C SER A 147 18.91 12.54 2.56
N ALA A 148 18.99 11.75 1.49
CA ALA A 148 17.94 11.64 0.47
C ALA A 148 16.69 10.94 1.00
N ILE A 149 16.82 9.87 1.81
CA ILE A 149 15.70 9.24 2.51
C ILE A 149 15.10 10.23 3.51
N LYS A 150 15.93 10.83 4.38
CA LYS A 150 15.50 11.77 5.42
C LYS A 150 14.69 12.95 4.86
N GLN A 151 15.14 13.49 3.71
CA GLN A 151 14.53 14.67 3.08
C GLN A 151 13.62 14.32 1.91
N SER A 152 13.40 13.03 1.66
CA SER A 152 12.55 12.54 0.56
C SER A 152 12.92 13.14 -0.81
N CYS A 153 14.20 13.22 -1.14
CA CYS A 153 14.69 13.85 -2.37
C CYS A 153 14.34 13.02 -3.61
N ASP A 154 13.43 13.51 -4.47
CA ASP A 154 13.00 12.77 -5.66
C ASP A 154 14.15 12.62 -6.68
N ILE A 155 14.97 13.64 -6.89
CA ILE A 155 16.09 13.59 -7.84
C ILE A 155 17.07 12.47 -7.49
N TYR A 156 17.38 12.30 -6.21
CA TYR A 156 18.24 11.19 -5.77
C TYR A 156 17.63 9.85 -6.17
N PHE A 157 16.32 9.67 -5.96
CA PHE A 157 15.62 8.42 -6.23
C PHE A 157 15.31 8.21 -7.71
N TYR A 158 15.15 9.26 -8.51
CA TYR A 158 15.14 9.14 -9.98
C TYR A 158 16.47 8.58 -10.50
N GLU A 159 17.60 9.13 -10.06
CA GLU A 159 18.92 8.64 -10.44
C GLU A 159 19.17 7.22 -9.94
N THR A 160 18.75 6.90 -8.72
CA THR A 160 18.84 5.54 -8.17
C THR A 160 18.03 4.55 -8.99
N ALA A 161 16.75 4.85 -9.27
CA ALA A 161 15.89 4.00 -10.08
C ALA A 161 16.38 3.86 -11.53
N ARG A 162 16.92 4.93 -12.12
CA ARG A 162 17.52 4.91 -13.46
C ARG A 162 18.66 3.89 -13.54
N ARG A 163 19.51 3.81 -12.53
CA ARG A 163 20.62 2.83 -12.45
C ARG A 163 20.15 1.42 -12.15
N LEU A 164 19.16 1.29 -11.28
CA LEU A 164 18.64 0.01 -10.81
C LEU A 164 17.85 -0.71 -11.91
N GLY A 165 16.95 0.01 -12.59
CA GLY A 165 15.97 -0.56 -13.50
C GLY A 165 14.74 -1.10 -12.78
N ILE A 166 13.60 -1.13 -13.49
CA ILE A 166 12.32 -1.48 -12.90
C ILE A 166 12.22 -2.95 -12.50
N ASP A 167 12.85 -3.86 -13.26
CA ASP A 167 12.72 -5.29 -13.01
C ASP A 167 13.38 -5.70 -11.69
N ARG A 168 14.56 -5.15 -11.36
CA ARG A 168 15.22 -5.37 -10.07
C ARG A 168 14.43 -4.76 -8.93
N LEU A 169 13.95 -3.52 -9.08
CA LEU A 169 13.07 -2.89 -8.09
C LEU A 169 11.81 -3.73 -7.84
N SER A 170 11.21 -4.28 -8.90
CA SER A 170 10.00 -5.11 -8.80
C SER A 170 10.24 -6.39 -7.99
N ILE A 171 11.42 -6.99 -8.07
CA ILE A 171 11.77 -8.17 -7.26
C ILE A 171 11.78 -7.80 -5.78
N THR A 172 12.63 -6.86 -5.39
CA THR A 172 12.73 -6.43 -3.98
C THR A 172 11.39 -5.94 -3.42
N ALA A 173 10.61 -5.19 -4.20
CA ALA A 173 9.28 -4.73 -3.76
C ALA A 173 8.33 -5.90 -3.46
N LYS A 174 8.38 -6.98 -4.25
CA LYS A 174 7.57 -8.19 -4.03
C LYS A 174 8.04 -9.01 -2.83
N ASP A 175 9.34 -9.06 -2.58
CA ASP A 175 9.92 -9.73 -1.41
C ASP A 175 9.46 -9.05 -0.11
N PHE A 176 9.22 -7.74 -0.16
CA PHE A 176 8.63 -6.96 0.94
C PHE A 176 7.09 -6.92 0.92
N GLY A 177 6.42 -7.88 0.28
CA GLY A 177 4.97 -8.08 0.35
C GLY A 177 4.12 -7.24 -0.58
N LEU A 178 4.71 -6.34 -1.40
CA LEU A 178 3.95 -5.56 -2.37
C LEU A 178 3.54 -6.42 -3.58
N GLY A 179 2.36 -6.15 -4.14
CA GLY A 179 1.88 -6.86 -5.33
C GLY A 179 1.32 -8.25 -5.08
N LYS A 180 1.14 -8.66 -3.82
CA LYS A 180 0.48 -9.91 -3.40
C LYS A 180 -0.47 -9.64 -2.22
N LYS A 181 -1.42 -10.53 -1.98
CA LYS A 181 -2.28 -10.45 -0.80
C LYS A 181 -1.46 -10.75 0.46
N VAL A 182 -1.72 -10.01 1.54
CA VAL A 182 -1.11 -10.19 2.85
C VAL A 182 -1.90 -11.20 3.68
N LEU A 183 -3.24 -11.19 3.54
CA LEU A 183 -4.15 -12.04 4.29
C LEU A 183 -4.84 -13.02 3.32
N GLU A 184 -4.36 -14.24 3.25
CA GLU A 184 -4.80 -15.24 2.25
C GLU A 184 -6.31 -15.51 2.24
N ASN A 185 -6.97 -15.45 3.40
CA ASN A 185 -8.39 -15.80 3.55
C ASN A 185 -9.36 -14.62 3.39
N PHE A 186 -8.88 -13.42 3.09
CA PHE A 186 -9.73 -12.25 2.90
C PHE A 186 -10.02 -12.02 1.41
N VAL A 187 -11.24 -12.41 0.99
CA VAL A 187 -11.69 -12.34 -0.42
C VAL A 187 -11.61 -10.92 -0.96
N GLU A 188 -11.92 -9.92 -0.14
CA GLU A 188 -11.95 -8.50 -0.50
C GLU A 188 -10.56 -7.88 -0.68
N GLU A 189 -9.49 -8.52 -0.18
CA GLU A 189 -8.15 -7.98 -0.28
C GLU A 189 -7.68 -7.89 -1.73
N LYS A 190 -7.06 -6.77 -2.07
CA LYS A 190 -6.47 -6.51 -3.38
C LYS A 190 -4.95 -6.70 -3.34
N ALA A 191 -4.43 -7.36 -4.37
CA ALA A 191 -2.99 -7.60 -4.49
C ALA A 191 -2.17 -6.35 -4.86
N GLY A 192 -2.83 -5.26 -5.30
CA GLY A 192 -2.09 -4.10 -5.82
C GLY A 192 -1.36 -4.38 -7.13
N ILE A 193 -0.47 -3.48 -7.51
CA ILE A 193 0.34 -3.59 -8.73
C ILE A 193 1.78 -3.22 -8.40
N VAL A 194 2.71 -4.15 -8.63
CA VAL A 194 4.15 -3.88 -8.69
C VAL A 194 4.55 -4.00 -10.17
N PRO A 195 4.74 -2.87 -10.86
CA PRO A 195 5.00 -2.87 -12.29
C PRO A 195 6.40 -3.38 -12.60
N ASN A 196 6.53 -4.03 -13.77
CA ASN A 196 7.80 -4.37 -14.39
C ASN A 196 7.65 -4.46 -15.92
N THR A 197 8.73 -4.75 -16.63
CA THR A 197 8.73 -4.82 -18.10
C THR A 197 7.73 -5.85 -18.62
N LYS A 198 7.68 -7.04 -18.01
CA LYS A 198 6.75 -8.12 -18.36
C LYS A 198 5.30 -7.73 -18.07
N TRP A 199 5.03 -7.23 -16.86
CA TRP A 199 3.69 -6.80 -16.47
C TRP A 199 3.10 -5.78 -17.47
N LYS A 200 3.89 -4.78 -17.86
CA LYS A 200 3.42 -3.75 -18.80
C LYS A 200 3.13 -4.35 -20.17
N LYS A 201 3.99 -5.21 -20.67
CA LYS A 201 3.76 -5.90 -21.96
C LYS A 201 2.47 -6.71 -21.94
N ASP A 202 2.24 -7.48 -20.86
CA ASP A 202 1.10 -8.39 -20.74
C ASP A 202 -0.23 -7.66 -20.53
N ASN A 203 -0.23 -6.54 -19.77
CA ASN A 203 -1.46 -5.85 -19.38
C ASN A 203 -1.77 -4.61 -20.22
N ILE A 204 -0.75 -3.95 -20.82
CA ILE A 204 -0.90 -2.69 -21.55
C ILE A 204 -0.59 -2.90 -23.06
N GLY A 205 0.12 -3.96 -23.43
CA GLY A 205 0.52 -4.25 -24.80
C GLY A 205 1.65 -3.35 -25.35
N ARG A 206 2.36 -2.61 -24.47
CA ARG A 206 3.44 -1.68 -24.84
C ARG A 206 4.73 -2.00 -24.11
N GLY A 207 5.88 -1.66 -24.73
CA GLY A 207 7.19 -1.76 -24.08
C GLY A 207 7.35 -0.77 -22.92
N TRP A 208 8.25 -1.11 -22.01
CA TRP A 208 8.62 -0.22 -20.90
C TRP A 208 9.51 0.91 -21.37
N VAL A 209 9.33 2.12 -20.81
CA VAL A 209 10.19 3.28 -21.09
C VAL A 209 10.87 3.77 -19.81
N LEU A 210 12.08 4.34 -19.96
CA LEU A 210 12.90 4.72 -18.81
C LEU A 210 12.23 5.76 -17.89
N GLY A 211 11.44 6.67 -18.45
CA GLY A 211 10.68 7.64 -17.65
C GLY A 211 9.72 6.99 -16.65
N GLU A 212 9.13 5.84 -16.99
CA GLU A 212 8.27 5.09 -16.08
C GLU A 212 9.08 4.47 -14.92
N THR A 213 10.36 4.11 -15.17
CA THR A 213 11.27 3.66 -14.11
C THR A 213 11.52 4.78 -13.10
N LEU A 214 11.76 6.01 -13.56
CA LEU A 214 11.96 7.15 -12.69
C LEU A 214 10.75 7.38 -11.79
N ILE A 215 9.57 7.46 -12.38
CA ILE A 215 8.30 7.66 -11.65
C ILE A 215 8.03 6.52 -10.67
N SER A 216 8.32 5.27 -11.06
CA SER A 216 8.20 4.11 -10.16
C SER A 216 9.18 4.18 -8.99
N GLY A 217 10.36 4.77 -9.18
CA GLY A 217 11.37 4.97 -8.13
C GLY A 217 10.94 5.92 -6.99
N ILE A 218 9.88 6.68 -7.20
CA ILE A 218 9.25 7.51 -6.17
C ILE A 218 7.84 7.02 -5.80
N GLY A 219 7.51 5.78 -6.18
CA GLY A 219 6.25 5.11 -5.84
C GLY A 219 5.02 5.65 -6.54
N GLN A 220 5.17 6.14 -7.76
CA GLN A 220 4.09 6.66 -8.58
C GLN A 220 3.96 5.87 -9.90
N GLY A 221 3.17 6.38 -10.84
CA GLY A 221 2.90 5.70 -12.11
C GLY A 221 1.96 4.51 -11.93
N TYR A 222 2.38 3.34 -12.37
CA TYR A 222 1.57 2.12 -12.29
C TYR A 222 1.59 1.44 -10.92
N PHE A 223 2.47 1.87 -10.01
CA PHE A 223 2.53 1.30 -8.65
C PHE A 223 1.22 1.53 -7.90
N GLN A 224 0.65 0.45 -7.36
CA GLN A 224 -0.52 0.50 -6.48
C GLN A 224 -0.35 -0.50 -5.33
N SER A 225 -0.62 -0.05 -4.12
CA SER A 225 -0.56 -0.86 -2.91
C SER A 225 -1.75 -0.57 -2.00
N THR A 226 -2.08 -1.55 -1.16
CA THR A 226 -3.02 -1.34 -0.06
C THR A 226 -2.29 -0.78 1.17
N PRO A 227 -2.97 -0.09 2.10
CA PRO A 227 -2.39 0.29 3.38
C PRO A 227 -1.84 -0.90 4.18
N MET A 228 -2.47 -2.07 4.10
CA MET A 228 -1.97 -3.28 4.75
C MET A 228 -0.64 -3.75 4.17
N GLN A 229 -0.49 -3.72 2.85
CA GLN A 229 0.79 -4.03 2.20
C GLN A 229 1.90 -3.06 2.61
N LEU A 230 1.60 -1.76 2.72
CA LEU A 230 2.57 -0.78 3.20
C LEU A 230 2.93 -1.02 4.67
N CYS A 231 1.96 -1.43 5.49
CA CYS A 231 2.19 -1.79 6.89
C CYS A 231 3.16 -2.99 6.99
N LEU A 232 2.92 -4.07 6.23
CA LEU A 232 3.80 -5.24 6.16
C LEU A 232 5.20 -4.87 5.68
N MET A 233 5.31 -4.13 4.59
CA MET A 233 6.58 -3.64 4.06
C MET A 233 7.39 -2.89 5.12
N MET A 234 6.74 -1.99 5.86
CA MET A 234 7.39 -1.21 6.91
C MET A 234 7.75 -2.05 8.13
N ALA A 235 6.93 -3.04 8.49
CA ALA A 235 7.21 -3.98 9.58
C ALA A 235 8.45 -4.83 9.26
N GLN A 236 8.54 -5.38 8.05
CA GLN A 236 9.72 -6.13 7.59
C GLN A 236 10.98 -5.24 7.52
N LEU A 237 10.88 -3.99 7.09
CA LEU A 237 12.02 -3.06 7.16
C LEU A 237 12.45 -2.80 8.61
N ALA A 238 11.50 -2.65 9.52
CA ALA A 238 11.78 -2.34 10.92
C ALA A 238 12.37 -3.51 11.71
N ASN A 239 12.05 -4.76 11.31
CA ASN A 239 12.59 -5.96 11.97
C ASN A 239 13.95 -6.41 11.41
N GLY A 240 14.53 -5.66 10.47
CA GLY A 240 15.83 -5.97 9.85
C GLY A 240 15.73 -6.76 8.55
N GLY A 241 14.56 -6.82 7.91
CA GLY A 241 14.32 -7.50 6.63
C GLY A 241 13.88 -8.96 6.78
N HIS A 242 13.52 -9.40 7.98
CA HIS A 242 12.97 -10.74 8.19
C HIS A 242 11.53 -10.83 7.69
N GLU A 243 11.21 -11.94 7.06
CA GLU A 243 9.83 -12.27 6.66
C GLU A 243 8.94 -12.48 7.90
N ILE A 244 7.72 -11.99 7.85
CA ILE A 244 6.68 -12.11 8.90
C ILE A 244 5.33 -12.51 8.26
#